data_c950be5623c79f2369e290f3343f994f
#
_entry.id   c950be5623c79f2369e290f3343f994f
#
_cell.length_a   1.000
_cell.length_b   1.000
_cell.length_c   1.000
_cell.angle_alpha   90.00
_cell.angle_beta   90.00
_cell.angle_gamma   90.00
#
_symmetry.space_group_name_H-M   'P 1'
#
loop_
_entity.id
_entity.type
_entity.pdbx_description
1 polymer ?
#
loop_
_entity_poly.entity_id
_entity_poly.type
_entity_poly.pdbx_seq_one_letter_code
_entity_poly.pdbx_strand_id
1 'polypeptide(L)'
;MTAINSVFVAYLLIYPKVKSIFDGETMLLKIMDSKEHLLVISVAATVLLVIFLKGVFYKTNTTFLKGGSVSGHSALAFNLATIGSVLSKSYIVSVLFFGVAVLVAQSRVESETHTILEVILGGLLGVLLGLIMFFRFI
;
A
#
# COMPACT_ATOMS: atom_id res chain seq x y z
N MET A 1 -40.89 39.29 4.36
CA MET A 1 -41.18 37.85 4.18
C MET A 1 -40.43 37.18 3.01
N THR A 2 -39.95 37.93 2.02
CA THR A 2 -39.31 37.37 0.80
C THR A 2 -37.81 36.97 0.97
N ALA A 3 -37.04 37.67 1.81
CA ALA A 3 -35.58 37.39 2.00
C ALA A 3 -35.33 36.07 2.75
N ILE A 4 -36.11 35.74 3.77
CA ILE A 4 -35.98 34.52 4.56
C ILE A 4 -36.29 33.29 3.72
N ASN A 5 -37.31 33.40 2.84
CA ASN A 5 -37.63 32.30 1.93
C ASN A 5 -36.54 32.07 0.87
N SER A 6 -35.88 33.14 0.38
CA SER A 6 -34.77 33.00 -0.57
C SER A 6 -33.54 32.35 0.05
N VAL A 7 -33.19 32.67 1.30
CA VAL A 7 -32.08 32.03 2.04
C VAL A 7 -32.41 30.58 2.34
N PHE A 8 -33.65 30.27 2.70
CA PHE A 8 -34.05 28.89 3.00
C PHE A 8 -34.08 28.02 1.72
N VAL A 9 -34.54 28.57 0.59
CA VAL A 9 -34.49 27.88 -0.72
C VAL A 9 -33.06 27.71 -1.18
N ALA A 10 -32.16 28.70 -1.02
CA ALA A 10 -30.74 28.59 -1.31
C ALA A 10 -30.08 27.53 -0.44
N TYR A 11 -30.42 27.47 0.85
CA TYR A 11 -29.96 26.43 1.76
C TYR A 11 -30.40 25.04 1.32
N LEU A 12 -31.66 24.84 0.96
CA LEU A 12 -32.20 23.58 0.47
C LEU A 12 -31.59 23.12 -0.86
N LEU A 13 -31.18 24.07 -1.73
CA LEU A 13 -30.55 23.77 -3.02
C LEU A 13 -29.02 23.51 -2.88
N ILE A 14 -28.36 24.21 -1.96
CA ILE A 14 -26.92 24.15 -1.77
C ILE A 14 -26.55 23.02 -0.81
N TYR A 15 -27.37 22.77 0.22
CA TYR A 15 -27.10 21.76 1.25
C TYR A 15 -26.91 20.35 0.68
N PRO A 16 -27.71 19.82 -0.24
CA PRO A 16 -27.46 18.50 -0.83
C PRO A 16 -26.19 18.48 -1.70
N LYS A 17 -25.85 19.61 -2.33
CA LYS A 17 -24.64 19.75 -3.13
C LYS A 17 -23.37 19.86 -2.27
N VAL A 18 -23.45 20.59 -1.16
CA VAL A 18 -22.40 20.67 -0.15
C VAL A 18 -22.27 19.34 0.57
N LYS A 19 -23.38 18.70 0.92
CA LYS A 19 -23.39 17.36 1.52
C LYS A 19 -22.76 16.33 0.58
N SER A 20 -23.03 16.37 -0.72
CA SER A 20 -22.38 15.46 -1.69
C SER A 20 -20.88 15.69 -1.87
N ILE A 21 -20.38 16.89 -1.57
CA ILE A 21 -18.94 17.19 -1.54
C ILE A 21 -18.33 16.68 -0.22
N PHE A 22 -19.05 16.80 0.90
CA PHE A 22 -18.64 16.20 2.19
C PHE A 22 -18.87 14.68 2.25
N ASP A 23 -19.79 14.13 1.47
CA ASP A 23 -19.93 12.70 1.20
C ASP A 23 -18.72 12.14 0.41
N GLY A 24 -17.75 12.97 0.04
CA GLY A 24 -16.41 12.55 -0.34
C GLY A 24 -15.72 11.73 0.75
N GLU A 25 -16.05 11.95 2.03
CA GLU A 25 -15.62 11.05 3.10
C GLU A 25 -16.25 9.66 2.96
N THR A 26 -17.50 9.57 2.57
CA THR A 26 -18.16 8.28 2.30
C THR A 26 -17.60 7.60 1.07
N MET A 27 -17.17 8.36 0.06
CA MET A 27 -16.52 7.82 -1.14
C MET A 27 -15.12 7.27 -0.81
N LEU A 28 -14.31 8.00 -0.03
CA LEU A 28 -13.02 7.52 0.44
C LEU A 28 -13.15 6.30 1.35
N LEU A 29 -14.12 6.31 2.27
CA LEU A 29 -14.42 5.15 3.12
C LEU A 29 -14.89 3.95 2.29
N LYS A 30 -15.70 4.18 1.26
CA LYS A 30 -16.18 3.13 0.35
C LYS A 30 -15.05 2.56 -0.52
N ILE A 31 -14.12 3.41 -0.97
CA ILE A 31 -12.89 2.99 -1.65
C ILE A 31 -12.02 2.16 -0.72
N MET A 32 -11.85 2.60 0.54
CA MET A 32 -11.09 1.88 1.55
C MET A 32 -11.79 0.60 2.05
N ASP A 33 -13.09 0.45 1.84
CA ASP A 33 -13.85 -0.75 2.21
C ASP A 33 -13.81 -1.82 1.12
N SER A 34 -13.51 -1.45 -0.10
CA SER A 34 -13.33 -2.37 -1.22
C SER A 34 -11.94 -3.01 -1.18
N LYS A 35 -11.90 -4.35 -1.05
CA LYS A 35 -10.65 -5.13 -1.02
C LYS A 35 -9.79 -4.91 -2.27
N GLU A 36 -10.44 -4.73 -3.41
CA GLU A 36 -9.79 -4.51 -4.70
C GLU A 36 -9.05 -3.16 -4.75
N HIS A 37 -9.69 -2.09 -4.30
CA HIS A 37 -9.08 -0.77 -4.24
C HIS A 37 -7.94 -0.71 -3.20
N LEU A 38 -8.12 -1.36 -2.04
CA LEU A 38 -7.07 -1.45 -1.03
C LEU A 38 -5.83 -2.18 -1.56
N LEU A 39 -6.02 -3.23 -2.37
CA LEU A 39 -4.90 -3.93 -3.00
C LEU A 39 -4.11 -3.00 -3.91
N VAL A 40 -4.79 -2.28 -4.79
CA VAL A 40 -4.14 -1.31 -5.71
C VAL A 40 -3.42 -0.22 -4.92
N ILE A 41 -4.07 0.34 -3.90
CA ILE A 41 -3.48 1.38 -3.04
C ILE A 41 -2.26 0.84 -2.29
N SER A 42 -2.31 -0.38 -1.77
CA SER A 42 -1.19 -0.99 -1.06
C SER A 42 0.01 -1.21 -1.96
N VAL A 43 -0.21 -1.71 -3.18
CA VAL A 43 0.85 -1.87 -4.19
C VAL A 43 1.44 -0.51 -4.57
N ALA A 44 0.61 0.48 -4.87
CA ALA A 44 1.05 1.83 -5.22
C ALA A 44 1.84 2.47 -4.07
N ALA A 45 1.36 2.36 -2.83
CA ALA A 45 2.06 2.86 -1.64
C ALA A 45 3.43 2.19 -1.46
N THR A 46 3.53 0.88 -1.68
CA THR A 46 4.79 0.14 -1.61
C THR A 46 5.78 0.65 -2.66
N VAL A 47 5.34 0.82 -3.91
CA VAL A 47 6.19 1.34 -4.99
C VAL A 47 6.67 2.76 -4.69
N LEU A 48 5.76 3.64 -4.30
CA LEU A 48 6.10 5.04 -3.98
C LEU A 48 7.06 5.13 -2.80
N LEU A 49 6.84 4.33 -1.76
CA LEU A 49 7.73 4.31 -0.59
C LEU A 49 9.13 3.78 -0.95
N VAL A 50 9.22 2.74 -1.77
CA VAL A 50 10.52 2.22 -2.24
C VAL A 50 11.23 3.27 -3.08
N ILE A 51 10.54 3.97 -3.99
CA ILE A 51 11.13 5.04 -4.80
C ILE A 51 11.62 6.18 -3.91
N PHE A 52 10.82 6.59 -2.93
CA PHE A 52 11.19 7.62 -1.96
C PHE A 52 12.44 7.23 -1.17
N LEU A 53 12.48 6.02 -0.62
CA LEU A 53 13.65 5.52 0.11
C LEU A 53 14.89 5.46 -0.77
N LYS A 54 14.77 5.01 -2.02
CA LYS A 54 15.88 5.03 -2.99
C LYS A 54 16.36 6.46 -3.26
N GLY A 55 15.46 7.42 -3.36
CA GLY A 55 15.82 8.83 -3.54
C GLY A 55 16.57 9.41 -2.34
N VAL A 56 16.12 9.10 -1.12
CA VAL A 56 16.74 9.57 0.12
C VAL A 56 18.13 8.95 0.32
N PHE A 57 18.28 7.64 0.07
CA PHE A 57 19.51 6.91 0.32
C PHE A 57 20.48 6.90 -0.89
N TYR A 58 20.11 7.52 -1.99
CA TYR A 58 20.93 7.56 -3.21
C TYR A 58 22.35 8.12 -3.01
N LYS A 59 22.54 9.03 -2.06
CA LYS A 59 23.85 9.64 -1.72
C LYS A 59 24.67 8.87 -0.69
N THR A 60 24.13 7.85 -0.06
CA THR A 60 24.86 7.04 0.92
C THR A 60 25.54 5.88 0.21
N ASN A 61 26.74 6.13 -0.35
CA ASN A 61 27.66 5.09 -0.83
C ASN A 61 28.18 4.26 0.36
N THR A 62 27.32 3.44 0.95
CA THR A 62 27.74 2.47 1.95
C THR A 62 27.89 1.10 1.30
N THR A 63 28.98 0.41 1.66
CA THR A 63 29.31 -0.95 1.21
C THR A 63 28.20 -1.98 1.49
N PHE A 64 27.26 -1.64 2.37
CA PHE A 64 26.14 -2.51 2.77
C PHE A 64 24.91 -2.39 1.88
N LEU A 65 24.80 -1.35 1.05
CA LEU A 65 23.64 -1.06 0.23
C LEU A 65 24.03 -0.87 -1.25
N LYS A 66 24.41 -1.98 -1.92
CA LYS A 66 24.80 -1.99 -3.34
C LYS A 66 23.69 -1.46 -4.28
N GLY A 67 22.44 -1.75 -3.95
CA GLY A 67 21.26 -1.32 -4.72
C GLY A 67 20.67 0.03 -4.29
N GLY A 68 21.33 0.72 -3.35
CA GLY A 68 21.01 2.09 -2.92
C GLY A 68 20.05 2.20 -1.73
N SER A 69 19.24 1.17 -1.40
CA SER A 69 18.38 1.15 -0.21
C SER A 69 17.72 -0.22 0.00
N VAL A 70 16.41 -0.32 -0.18
CA VAL A 70 15.65 -1.56 -0.04
C VAL A 70 15.35 -2.20 -1.41
N SER A 71 15.22 -3.53 -1.44
CA SER A 71 14.80 -4.24 -2.65
C SER A 71 13.31 -4.04 -2.92
N GLY A 72 12.99 -3.32 -4.00
CA GLY A 72 11.60 -3.06 -4.39
C GLY A 72 10.84 -4.33 -4.79
N HIS A 73 11.49 -5.27 -5.48
CA HIS A 73 10.87 -6.55 -5.86
C HIS A 73 10.55 -7.40 -4.63
N SER A 74 11.45 -7.42 -3.63
CA SER A 74 11.21 -8.10 -2.37
C SER A 74 10.05 -7.44 -1.61
N ALA A 75 10.02 -6.10 -1.53
CA ALA A 75 8.94 -5.37 -0.89
C ALA A 75 7.57 -5.68 -1.53
N LEU A 76 7.48 -5.65 -2.85
CA LEU A 76 6.24 -5.98 -3.57
C LEU A 76 5.83 -7.45 -3.38
N ALA A 77 6.76 -8.38 -3.50
CA ALA A 77 6.46 -9.81 -3.37
C ALA A 77 5.92 -10.14 -1.96
N PHE A 78 6.55 -9.60 -0.91
CA PHE A 78 6.09 -9.81 0.46
C PHE A 78 4.82 -9.04 0.81
N ASN A 79 4.60 -7.86 0.22
CA ASN A 79 3.33 -7.14 0.35
C ASN A 79 2.19 -7.96 -0.22
N LEU A 80 2.31 -8.45 -1.47
CA LEU A 80 1.31 -9.28 -2.13
C LEU A 80 1.09 -10.61 -1.40
N ALA A 81 2.16 -11.23 -0.89
CA ALA A 81 2.06 -12.45 -0.10
C ALA A 81 1.26 -12.23 1.18
N THR A 82 1.48 -11.12 1.88
CA THR A 82 0.73 -10.75 3.08
C THR A 82 -0.75 -10.52 2.76
N ILE A 83 -1.06 -9.73 1.73
CA ILE A 83 -2.44 -9.47 1.31
C ILE A 83 -3.14 -10.77 0.90
N GLY A 84 -2.49 -11.59 0.07
CA GLY A 84 -3.03 -12.86 -0.37
C GLY A 84 -3.32 -13.82 0.80
N SER A 85 -2.43 -13.85 1.79
CA SER A 85 -2.61 -14.63 3.01
C SER A 85 -3.81 -14.16 3.85
N VAL A 86 -3.94 -12.85 4.04
CA VAL A 86 -5.05 -12.26 4.81
C VAL A 86 -6.39 -12.51 4.11
N LEU A 87 -6.42 -12.33 2.78
CA LEU A 87 -7.67 -12.48 2.02
C LEU A 87 -8.11 -13.93 1.84
N SER A 88 -7.17 -14.86 1.66
CA SER A 88 -7.47 -16.29 1.44
C SER A 88 -7.94 -17.00 2.72
N LYS A 89 -7.48 -16.53 3.89
CA LYS A 89 -7.70 -17.18 5.20
C LYS A 89 -7.33 -18.69 5.20
N SER A 90 -6.46 -19.10 4.28
CA SER A 90 -6.01 -20.47 4.09
C SER A 90 -4.53 -20.58 4.39
N TYR A 91 -4.17 -21.49 5.30
CA TYR A 91 -2.76 -21.74 5.64
C TYR A 91 -1.94 -22.23 4.43
N ILE A 92 -2.50 -23.12 3.63
CA ILE A 92 -1.83 -23.66 2.44
C ILE A 92 -1.54 -22.55 1.43
N VAL A 93 -2.51 -21.69 1.17
CA VAL A 93 -2.38 -20.56 0.25
C VAL A 93 -1.35 -19.56 0.79
N SER A 94 -1.34 -19.30 2.09
CA SER A 94 -0.35 -18.42 2.73
C SER A 94 1.07 -18.95 2.54
N VAL A 95 1.30 -20.24 2.77
CA VAL A 95 2.62 -20.88 2.56
C VAL A 95 3.07 -20.75 1.11
N LEU A 96 2.17 -20.93 0.15
CA LEU A 96 2.49 -20.78 -1.28
C LEU A 96 2.86 -19.32 -1.62
N PHE A 97 2.10 -18.34 -1.16
CA PHE A 97 2.39 -16.92 -1.40
C PHE A 97 3.74 -16.51 -0.81
N PHE A 98 4.01 -16.86 0.45
CA PHE A 98 5.30 -16.57 1.07
C PHE A 98 6.45 -17.35 0.44
N GLY A 99 6.21 -18.60 -0.01
CA GLY A 99 7.18 -19.37 -0.76
C GLY A 99 7.61 -18.67 -2.05
N VAL A 100 6.65 -18.17 -2.83
CA VAL A 100 6.95 -17.38 -4.04
C VAL A 100 7.69 -16.08 -3.68
N ALA A 101 7.30 -15.39 -2.61
CA ALA A 101 7.98 -14.17 -2.18
C ALA A 101 9.45 -14.43 -1.81
N VAL A 102 9.74 -15.55 -1.14
CA VAL A 102 11.12 -15.97 -0.83
C VAL A 102 11.91 -16.27 -2.10
N LEU A 103 11.33 -16.96 -3.08
CA LEU A 103 12.00 -17.22 -4.37
C LEU A 103 12.33 -15.92 -5.11
N VAL A 104 11.40 -14.94 -5.11
CA VAL A 104 11.68 -13.61 -5.66
C VAL A 104 12.82 -12.93 -4.91
N ALA A 105 12.83 -12.98 -3.58
CA ALA A 105 13.89 -12.43 -2.75
C ALA A 105 15.25 -13.07 -3.06
N GLN A 106 15.30 -14.40 -3.12
CA GLN A 106 16.49 -15.17 -3.47
C GLN A 106 17.04 -14.78 -4.84
N SER A 107 16.17 -14.64 -5.84
CA SER A 107 16.58 -14.25 -7.20
C SER A 107 17.27 -12.88 -7.25
N ARG A 108 16.95 -11.96 -6.31
CA ARG A 108 17.59 -10.64 -6.23
C ARG A 108 18.99 -10.71 -5.65
N VAL A 109 19.22 -11.62 -4.72
CA VAL A 109 20.53 -11.88 -4.14
C VAL A 109 21.43 -12.61 -5.15
N GLU A 110 20.92 -13.66 -5.80
CA GLU A 110 21.67 -14.44 -6.79
C GLU A 110 22.07 -13.62 -8.03
N SER A 111 21.22 -12.69 -8.45
CA SER A 111 21.53 -11.76 -9.55
C SER A 111 22.50 -10.65 -9.15
N GLU A 112 23.00 -10.65 -7.91
CA GLU A 112 23.91 -9.63 -7.34
C GLU A 112 23.40 -8.18 -7.44
N THR A 113 22.12 -7.99 -7.73
CA THR A 113 21.50 -6.66 -7.84
C THR A 113 21.24 -6.02 -6.49
N HIS A 114 21.07 -6.85 -5.46
CA HIS A 114 20.80 -6.42 -4.08
C HIS A 114 21.55 -7.28 -3.08
N THR A 115 21.92 -6.68 -1.96
CA THR A 115 22.47 -7.40 -0.81
C THR A 115 21.37 -8.13 -0.06
N ILE A 116 21.74 -9.14 0.72
CA ILE A 116 20.81 -9.87 1.61
C ILE A 116 20.07 -8.90 2.53
N LEU A 117 20.77 -7.89 3.07
CA LEU A 117 20.18 -6.88 3.94
C LEU A 117 19.09 -6.07 3.25
N GLU A 118 19.34 -5.60 2.02
CA GLU A 118 18.37 -4.85 1.23
C GLU A 118 17.10 -5.66 0.91
N VAL A 119 17.28 -6.95 0.67
CA VAL A 119 16.19 -7.89 0.40
C VAL A 119 15.36 -8.15 1.66
N ILE A 120 16.01 -8.34 2.82
CA ILE A 120 15.31 -8.53 4.10
C ILE A 120 14.55 -7.26 4.48
N LEU A 121 15.18 -6.09 4.39
CA LEU A 121 14.53 -4.81 4.67
C LEU A 121 13.33 -4.55 3.74
N GLY A 122 13.48 -4.87 2.45
CA GLY A 122 12.39 -4.80 1.49
C GLY A 122 11.23 -5.73 1.87
N GLY A 123 11.53 -6.98 2.21
CA GLY A 123 10.53 -7.94 2.65
C GLY A 123 9.77 -7.51 3.90
N LEU A 124 10.48 -7.03 4.93
CA LEU A 124 9.87 -6.51 6.16
C LEU A 124 8.95 -5.31 5.86
N LEU A 125 9.41 -4.38 5.03
CA LEU A 125 8.63 -3.23 4.61
C LEU A 125 7.35 -3.66 3.88
N GLY A 126 7.43 -4.63 2.98
CA GLY A 126 6.29 -5.19 2.27
C GLY A 126 5.27 -5.83 3.21
N VAL A 127 5.72 -6.66 4.15
CA VAL A 127 4.85 -7.27 5.16
C VAL A 127 4.16 -6.21 6.01
N LEU A 128 4.90 -5.23 6.52
CA LEU A 128 4.34 -4.16 7.36
C LEU A 128 3.26 -3.37 6.62
N LEU A 129 3.51 -2.97 5.38
CA LEU A 129 2.50 -2.24 4.58
C LEU A 129 1.28 -3.09 4.29
N GLY A 130 1.47 -4.37 3.95
CA GLY A 130 0.36 -5.30 3.75
C GLY A 130 -0.49 -5.46 5.01
N LEU A 131 0.13 -5.63 6.17
CA LEU A 131 -0.58 -5.74 7.44
C LEU A 131 -1.32 -4.45 7.81
N ILE A 132 -0.69 -3.29 7.71
CA ILE A 132 -1.31 -2.00 8.03
C ILE A 132 -2.54 -1.76 7.16
N MET A 133 -2.43 -1.98 5.86
CA MET A 133 -3.53 -1.74 4.92
C MET A 133 -4.68 -2.73 5.09
N PHE A 134 -4.38 -3.99 5.42
CA PHE A 134 -5.38 -5.05 5.54
C PHE A 134 -5.69 -5.46 6.98
N PHE A 135 -5.23 -4.69 7.97
CA PHE A 135 -5.45 -4.97 9.39
C PHE A 135 -6.92 -5.25 9.75
N ARG A 136 -7.85 -4.55 9.12
CA ARG A 136 -9.29 -4.71 9.36
C ARG A 136 -9.89 -6.03 8.81
N PHE A 137 -9.12 -6.79 8.02
CA PHE A 137 -9.57 -8.07 7.45
C PHE A 137 -8.94 -9.29 8.14
N ILE A 138 -7.99 -9.07 9.06
CA ILE A 138 -7.38 -10.09 9.91
C ILE A 138 -8.37 -10.52 10.99
#